data_6dfac8de19b53fb78e445e7600ee0c6d
#
_entry.id   6dfac8de19b53fb78e445e7600ee0c6d
#
_cell.length_a   1.000
_cell.length_b   1.000
_cell.length_c   1.000
_cell.angle_alpha   90.00
_cell.angle_beta   90.00
_cell.angle_gamma   90.00
#
_symmetry.space_group_name_H-M   'P 1'
#
loop_
_entity.id
_entity.type
_entity.pdbx_description
1 polymer ?
#
loop_
_entity_poly.entity_id
_entity_poly.type
_entity_poly.pdbx_seq_one_letter_code
_entity_poly.pdbx_strand_id
1 'polypeptide(L)'
;MKVDVRILDPRMVDQLPAYATPGSAGLDLRACLDAPITLEPNAWQLVGTGIAIHLADPGYAALILPRSGLGHKHGIVLGNLVGLIDSDYQGELKISAWNRSDTPFVLQPMERLAQLVIVPVVQAEFRVVTEFAASQRGEGGYGSTGKH
;
A
#
# COMPACT_ATOMS: atom_id res chain seq x y z
N MET A 1 -3.59 16.58 -9.41
CA MET A 1 -4.69 15.60 -9.46
C MET A 1 -5.55 15.74 -8.22
N LYS A 2 -6.86 15.72 -8.36
CA LYS A 2 -7.79 15.70 -7.23
C LYS A 2 -8.35 14.28 -7.08
N VAL A 3 -8.43 13.81 -5.84
CA VAL A 3 -8.98 12.49 -5.48
C VAL A 3 -10.12 12.69 -4.50
N ASP A 4 -11.26 12.09 -4.79
CA ASP A 4 -12.41 12.15 -3.89
C ASP A 4 -12.15 11.26 -2.67
N VAL A 5 -12.45 11.79 -1.48
CA VAL A 5 -12.28 11.08 -0.20
C VAL A 5 -13.60 11.11 0.56
N ARG A 6 -14.07 9.94 1.00
CA ARG A 6 -15.16 9.84 1.98
C ARG A 6 -14.60 9.58 3.36
N ILE A 7 -15.04 10.36 4.32
CA ILE A 7 -14.76 10.13 5.75
C ILE A 7 -15.81 9.14 6.26
N LEU A 8 -15.37 7.96 6.67
CA LEU A 8 -16.23 6.90 7.20
C LEU A 8 -16.30 6.92 8.72
N ASP A 9 -15.24 7.40 9.36
CA ASP A 9 -15.18 7.60 10.81
C ASP A 9 -14.91 9.09 11.08
N PRO A 10 -15.75 9.77 11.90
CA PRO A 10 -15.63 11.20 12.15
C PRO A 10 -14.30 11.63 12.77
N ARG A 11 -13.58 10.73 13.42
CA ARG A 11 -12.22 11.01 13.94
C ARG A 11 -11.23 11.36 12.82
N MET A 12 -11.52 10.96 11.57
CA MET A 12 -10.65 11.21 10.43
C MET A 12 -10.78 12.62 9.85
N VAL A 13 -11.75 13.44 10.30
CA VAL A 13 -11.93 14.82 9.81
C VAL A 13 -10.63 15.63 9.94
N ASP A 14 -9.91 15.49 11.06
CA ASP A 14 -8.66 16.20 11.35
C ASP A 14 -7.41 15.32 11.13
N GLN A 15 -7.58 14.13 10.59
CA GLN A 15 -6.51 13.12 10.43
C GLN A 15 -6.40 12.57 9.00
N LEU A 16 -6.87 13.33 8.03
CA LEU A 16 -6.75 12.92 6.61
C LEU A 16 -5.29 12.71 6.23
N PRO A 17 -5.01 11.76 5.33
CA PRO A 17 -3.67 11.55 4.82
C PRO A 17 -3.09 12.84 4.24
N ALA A 18 -1.85 13.13 4.58
CA ALA A 18 -1.14 14.31 4.12
C ALA A 18 0.31 13.97 3.78
N TYR A 19 0.89 14.73 2.86
CA TYR A 19 2.32 14.66 2.60
C TYR A 19 3.08 15.34 3.73
N ALA A 20 4.06 14.64 4.32
CA ALA A 20 4.86 15.18 5.42
C ALA A 20 5.76 16.35 4.97
N THR A 21 6.23 16.31 3.73
CA THR A 21 7.05 17.36 3.10
C THR A 21 6.60 17.60 1.66
N PRO A 22 6.98 18.74 1.04
CA PRO A 22 6.65 19.00 -0.38
C PRO A 22 7.21 17.95 -1.36
N GLY A 23 8.26 17.24 -0.98
CA GLY A 23 8.88 16.19 -1.81
C GLY A 23 8.45 14.76 -1.45
N SER A 24 7.53 14.58 -0.49
CA SER A 24 7.05 13.26 -0.12
C SER A 24 6.26 12.62 -1.26
N ALA A 25 6.50 11.34 -1.54
CA ALA A 25 5.73 10.56 -2.51
C ALA A 25 4.52 9.87 -1.88
N GLY A 26 4.58 9.56 -0.60
CA GLY A 26 3.55 8.84 0.14
C GLY A 26 2.77 9.71 1.11
N LEU A 27 1.49 9.39 1.24
CA LEU A 27 0.57 9.95 2.23
C LEU A 27 0.44 8.96 3.38
N ASP A 28 0.66 9.39 4.62
CA ASP A 28 0.52 8.49 5.77
C ASP A 28 -0.93 8.06 5.99
N LEU A 29 -1.14 6.75 6.14
CA LEU A 29 -2.40 6.14 6.54
C LEU A 29 -2.35 5.75 8.02
N ARG A 30 -3.43 6.05 8.74
CA ARG A 30 -3.52 5.83 10.17
C ARG A 30 -4.41 4.64 10.50
N ALA A 31 -4.08 3.96 11.61
CA ALA A 31 -4.89 2.89 12.19
C ALA A 31 -6.10 3.49 12.91
N CYS A 32 -7.27 3.44 12.29
CA CYS A 32 -8.51 3.94 12.89
C CYS A 32 -9.07 2.88 13.86
N LEU A 33 -8.49 2.82 15.03
CA LEU A 33 -8.81 1.85 16.09
C LEU A 33 -9.55 2.54 17.24
N ASP A 34 -10.41 1.80 17.93
CA ASP A 34 -11.09 2.26 19.17
C ASP A 34 -10.20 2.09 20.40
N ALA A 35 -9.32 1.09 20.39
CA ALA A 35 -8.39 0.79 21.46
C ALA A 35 -7.10 0.22 20.88
N PRO A 36 -5.98 0.23 21.64
CA PRO A 36 -4.76 -0.44 21.22
C PRO A 36 -5.00 -1.91 20.90
N ILE A 37 -4.32 -2.42 19.88
CA ILE A 37 -4.27 -3.84 19.56
C ILE A 37 -2.83 -4.34 19.63
N THR A 38 -2.66 -5.61 19.98
CA THR A 38 -1.36 -6.26 19.96
C THR A 38 -1.27 -7.15 18.72
N LEU A 39 -0.28 -6.87 17.89
CA LEU A 39 0.09 -7.75 16.79
C LEU A 39 1.16 -8.73 17.31
N GLU A 40 0.74 -9.97 17.54
CA GLU A 40 1.65 -11.03 17.98
C GLU A 40 2.66 -11.39 16.87
N PRO A 41 3.82 -11.98 17.20
CA PRO A 41 4.77 -12.44 16.22
C PRO A 41 4.13 -13.33 15.14
N ASN A 42 4.43 -13.03 13.88
CA ASN A 42 3.89 -13.73 12.70
C ASN A 42 2.37 -13.62 12.49
N ALA A 43 1.66 -12.86 13.31
CA ALA A 43 0.24 -12.60 13.13
C ALA A 43 0.01 -11.42 12.20
N TRP A 44 -1.11 -11.44 11.48
CA TRP A 44 -1.60 -10.32 10.69
C TRP A 44 -3.06 -10.04 11.02
N GLN A 45 -3.43 -8.77 10.88
CA GLN A 45 -4.78 -8.32 11.17
C GLN A 45 -5.18 -7.23 10.18
N LEU A 46 -6.42 -7.25 9.75
CA LEU A 46 -6.97 -6.22 8.87
C LEU A 46 -7.37 -5.01 9.71
N VAL A 47 -6.77 -3.85 9.42
CA VAL A 47 -6.97 -2.60 10.15
C VAL A 47 -7.59 -1.57 9.24
N GLY A 48 -8.74 -1.01 9.64
CA GLY A 48 -9.41 0.06 8.91
C GLY A 48 -8.68 1.39 9.05
N THR A 49 -8.79 2.22 8.02
CA THR A 49 -8.25 3.59 8.03
C THR A 49 -9.31 4.65 8.29
N GLY A 50 -10.59 4.27 8.30
CA GLY A 50 -11.70 5.19 8.49
C GLY A 50 -12.00 6.08 7.29
N ILE A 51 -11.38 5.84 6.14
CA ILE A 51 -11.60 6.58 4.90
C ILE A 51 -11.76 5.65 3.69
N ALA A 52 -12.43 6.15 2.68
CA ALA A 52 -12.47 5.57 1.34
C ALA A 52 -12.03 6.63 0.33
N ILE A 53 -11.42 6.20 -0.76
CA ILE A 53 -11.04 7.10 -1.87
C ILE A 53 -11.66 6.61 -3.16
N HIS A 54 -11.83 7.53 -4.12
CA HIS A 54 -12.25 7.18 -5.47
C HIS A 54 -11.37 7.91 -6.48
N LEU A 55 -10.51 7.17 -7.15
CA LEU A 55 -9.61 7.72 -8.18
C LEU A 55 -10.39 8.06 -9.45
N ALA A 56 -11.35 7.22 -9.82
CA ALA A 56 -12.22 7.30 -10.99
C ALA A 56 -11.52 7.16 -12.34
N ASP A 57 -10.30 7.64 -12.47
CA ASP A 57 -9.52 7.63 -13.72
C ASP A 57 -8.72 6.32 -13.84
N PRO A 58 -9.00 5.45 -14.83
CA PRO A 58 -8.29 4.19 -15.02
C PRO A 58 -6.81 4.33 -15.41
N GLY A 59 -6.36 5.56 -15.70
CA GLY A 59 -4.93 5.87 -15.89
C GLY A 59 -4.13 5.93 -14.59
N TYR A 60 -4.78 5.74 -13.42
CA TYR A 60 -4.14 5.78 -12.11
C TYR A 60 -4.59 4.62 -11.23
N ALA A 61 -3.72 4.26 -10.31
CA ALA A 61 -4.00 3.35 -9.20
C ALA A 61 -3.39 3.92 -7.92
N ALA A 62 -3.82 3.41 -6.78
CA ALA A 62 -3.14 3.69 -5.53
C ALA A 62 -2.47 2.42 -5.02
N LEU A 63 -1.30 2.60 -4.40
CA LEU A 63 -0.57 1.54 -3.72
C LEU A 63 -0.56 1.83 -2.22
N ILE A 64 -0.81 0.81 -1.42
CA ILE A 64 -0.57 0.85 0.02
C ILE A 64 0.73 0.10 0.28
N LEU A 65 1.70 0.81 0.85
CA LEU A 65 3.05 0.33 1.11
C LEU A 65 3.37 0.41 2.61
N PRO A 66 4.30 -0.43 3.09
CA PRO A 66 4.82 -0.28 4.45
C PRO A 66 5.55 1.05 4.62
N ARG A 67 5.60 1.54 5.85
CA ARG A 67 6.50 2.63 6.22
C ARG A 67 7.89 2.05 6.52
N SER A 68 8.94 2.71 6.02
CA SER A 68 10.32 2.23 6.14
C SER A 68 10.74 1.99 7.60
N GLY A 69 10.44 2.92 8.50
CA GLY A 69 10.80 2.82 9.91
C GLY A 69 10.10 1.68 10.63
N LEU A 70 8.78 1.56 10.48
CA LEU A 70 8.00 0.46 11.06
C LEU A 70 8.42 -0.90 10.50
N GLY A 71 8.62 -0.98 9.18
CA GLY A 71 9.04 -2.21 8.53
C GLY A 71 10.41 -2.67 8.96
N HIS A 72 11.38 -1.77 8.96
CA HIS A 72 12.77 -2.11 9.28
C HIS A 72 12.99 -2.35 10.77
N LYS A 73 12.51 -1.44 11.63
CA LYS A 73 12.78 -1.50 13.09
C LYS A 73 11.89 -2.48 13.83
N HIS A 74 10.62 -2.60 13.42
CA HIS A 74 9.62 -3.37 14.16
C HIS A 74 9.06 -4.55 13.38
N GLY A 75 9.40 -4.70 12.11
CA GLY A 75 8.90 -5.77 11.27
C GLY A 75 7.40 -5.64 10.94
N ILE A 76 6.82 -4.45 11.09
CA ILE A 76 5.42 -4.20 10.75
C ILE A 76 5.32 -3.82 9.28
N VAL A 77 4.77 -4.72 8.51
CA VAL A 77 4.63 -4.63 7.07
C VAL A 77 3.20 -5.03 6.66
N LEU A 78 2.97 -5.31 5.39
CA LEU A 78 1.66 -5.72 4.90
C LEU A 78 1.64 -7.23 4.63
N GLY A 79 0.57 -7.90 5.06
CA GLY A 79 0.38 -9.33 4.82
C GLY A 79 0.24 -9.69 3.34
N ASN A 80 -0.27 -8.76 2.52
CA ASN A 80 -0.34 -8.86 1.08
C ASN A 80 0.86 -8.23 0.36
N LEU A 81 1.89 -7.82 1.07
CA LEU A 81 3.11 -7.13 0.66
C LEU A 81 2.85 -5.74 0.07
N VAL A 82 2.00 -5.61 -0.92
CA VAL A 82 1.55 -4.35 -1.52
C VAL A 82 0.04 -4.40 -1.66
N GLY A 83 -0.65 -3.37 -1.18
CA GLY A 83 -2.06 -3.18 -1.45
C GLY A 83 -2.24 -2.45 -2.77
N LEU A 84 -2.93 -3.05 -3.73
CA LEU A 84 -3.29 -2.42 -4.99
C LEU A 84 -4.73 -1.95 -4.94
N ILE A 85 -4.95 -0.66 -5.11
CA ILE A 85 -6.27 -0.03 -5.11
C ILE A 85 -6.61 0.42 -6.52
N ASP A 86 -7.59 -0.22 -7.10
CA ASP A 86 -8.08 0.08 -8.44
C ASP A 86 -8.83 1.42 -8.48
N SER A 87 -8.87 2.03 -9.66
CA SER A 87 -9.49 3.36 -9.84
C SER A 87 -10.99 3.39 -9.54
N ASP A 88 -11.68 2.28 -9.69
CA ASP A 88 -13.12 2.12 -9.45
C ASP A 88 -13.45 1.55 -8.06
N TYR A 89 -12.46 1.26 -7.22
CA TYR A 89 -12.70 0.84 -5.85
C TYR A 89 -13.19 2.01 -4.99
N GLN A 90 -14.28 1.81 -4.25
CA GLN A 90 -14.93 2.84 -3.43
C GLN A 90 -15.12 2.41 -1.96
N GLY A 91 -14.60 1.25 -1.58
CA GLY A 91 -14.68 0.75 -0.22
C GLY A 91 -13.65 1.40 0.71
N GLU A 92 -13.78 1.11 2.00
CA GLU A 92 -12.80 1.55 3.00
C GLU A 92 -11.41 1.05 2.63
N LEU A 93 -10.41 1.93 2.76
CA LEU A 93 -9.02 1.52 2.72
C LEU A 93 -8.70 0.75 4.00
N LYS A 94 -8.31 -0.50 3.84
CA LYS A 94 -7.92 -1.39 4.95
C LYS A 94 -6.49 -1.85 4.75
N ILE A 95 -5.77 -1.93 5.86
CA ILE A 95 -4.36 -2.33 5.89
C ILE A 95 -4.27 -3.70 6.52
N SER A 96 -3.76 -4.67 5.77
CA SER A 96 -3.40 -5.99 6.30
C SER A 96 -2.06 -5.86 7.05
N ALA A 97 -2.12 -5.49 8.33
CA ALA A 97 -0.93 -5.30 9.14
C ALA A 97 -0.35 -6.67 9.56
N TRP A 98 0.90 -6.92 9.23
CA TRP A 98 1.61 -8.15 9.55
C TRP A 98 2.85 -7.85 10.39
N ASN A 99 2.95 -8.50 11.56
CA ASN A 99 4.14 -8.50 12.37
C ASN A 99 5.03 -9.69 11.99
N ARG A 100 6.03 -9.44 11.15
CA ARG A 100 7.00 -10.48 10.73
C ARG A 100 8.18 -10.62 11.68
N SER A 101 8.19 -9.87 12.80
CA SER A 101 9.23 -9.97 13.84
C SER A 101 8.94 -11.09 14.83
N ASP A 102 9.84 -11.30 15.77
CA ASP A 102 9.72 -12.25 16.87
C ASP A 102 9.23 -11.58 18.17
N THR A 103 8.89 -10.29 18.12
CA THR A 103 8.48 -9.49 19.27
C THR A 103 7.06 -8.95 19.07
N PRO A 104 6.16 -9.04 20.07
CA PRO A 104 4.85 -8.41 19.98
C PRO A 104 4.94 -6.91 19.74
N PHE A 105 4.04 -6.37 18.94
CA PHE A 105 3.94 -4.94 18.65
C PHE A 105 2.57 -4.42 19.04
N VAL A 106 2.53 -3.37 19.86
CA VAL A 106 1.28 -2.70 20.24
C VAL A 106 1.03 -1.55 19.26
N LEU A 107 -0.06 -1.65 18.50
CA LEU A 107 -0.51 -0.61 17.58
C LEU A 107 -1.54 0.27 18.31
N GLN A 108 -1.26 1.57 18.36
CA GLN A 108 -2.12 2.56 19.01
C GLN A 108 -3.18 3.10 18.06
N PRO A 109 -4.34 3.54 18.57
CA PRO A 109 -5.31 4.29 17.76
C PRO A 109 -4.65 5.51 17.09
N MET A 110 -4.97 5.75 15.83
CA MET A 110 -4.46 6.86 15.01
C MET A 110 -2.95 6.84 14.74
N GLU A 111 -2.27 5.77 15.10
CA GLU A 111 -0.85 5.59 14.72
C GLU A 111 -0.70 5.46 13.21
N ARG A 112 0.33 6.07 12.66
CA ARG A 112 0.66 5.96 11.23
C ARG A 112 1.20 4.57 10.94
N LEU A 113 0.44 3.78 10.17
CA LEU A 113 0.68 2.35 9.98
C LEU A 113 1.27 2.00 8.62
N ALA A 114 0.85 2.72 7.59
CA ALA A 114 1.25 2.49 6.21
C ALA A 114 1.28 3.81 5.46
N GLN A 115 1.57 3.76 4.17
CA GLN A 115 1.53 4.93 3.30
C GLN A 115 0.82 4.62 1.99
N LEU A 116 0.15 5.61 1.46
CA LEU A 116 -0.58 5.58 0.18
C LEU A 116 0.22 6.34 -0.87
N VAL A 117 0.42 5.71 -2.03
CA VAL A 117 1.10 6.34 -3.17
C VAL A 117 0.17 6.24 -4.39
N ILE A 118 -0.06 7.36 -5.06
CA ILE A 118 -0.80 7.36 -6.33
C ILE A 118 0.21 7.19 -7.46
N VAL A 119 -0.06 6.24 -8.35
CA VAL A 119 0.82 5.93 -9.48
C VAL A 119 0.06 5.94 -10.80
N PRO A 120 0.68 6.39 -11.90
CA PRO A 120 0.11 6.20 -13.22
C PRO A 120 0.20 4.73 -13.62
N VAL A 121 -0.82 4.25 -14.32
CA VAL A 121 -0.86 2.89 -14.84
C VAL A 121 -1.27 2.89 -16.30
N VAL A 122 -0.87 1.85 -17.02
CA VAL A 122 -1.26 1.60 -18.40
C VAL A 122 -2.00 0.28 -18.44
N GLN A 123 -3.23 0.29 -18.96
CA GLN A 123 -3.96 -0.93 -19.24
C GLN A 123 -3.48 -1.53 -20.55
N ALA A 124 -3.15 -2.82 -20.54
CA ALA A 124 -2.64 -3.51 -21.70
C ALA A 124 -3.76 -4.25 -22.42
N GLU A 125 -3.71 -4.22 -23.76
CA GLU A 125 -4.47 -5.11 -24.63
C GLU A 125 -3.53 -6.18 -25.16
N PHE A 126 -3.86 -7.46 -24.94
CA PHE A 126 -3.02 -8.56 -25.42
C PHE A 126 -3.28 -8.87 -26.90
N ARG A 127 -2.19 -8.89 -27.67
CA ARG A 127 -2.18 -9.42 -29.02
C ARG A 127 -1.49 -10.77 -29.01
N VAL A 128 -2.24 -11.84 -29.28
CA VAL A 128 -1.70 -13.20 -29.34
C VAL A 128 -0.80 -13.34 -30.56
N VAL A 129 0.43 -13.77 -30.32
CA VAL A 129 1.42 -14.05 -31.38
C VAL A 129 2.02 -15.43 -31.17
N THR A 130 2.59 -16.02 -32.22
CA THR A 130 3.27 -17.32 -32.13
C THR A 130 4.74 -17.18 -31.74
N GLU A 131 5.34 -16.04 -32.01
CA GLU A 131 6.73 -15.72 -31.69
C GLU A 131 6.90 -14.23 -31.44
N PHE A 132 7.95 -13.84 -30.75
CA PHE A 132 8.34 -12.43 -30.55
C PHE A 132 9.40 -12.01 -31.57
N ALA A 133 9.50 -10.72 -31.80
CA ALA A 133 10.66 -10.16 -32.48
C ALA A 133 11.93 -10.47 -31.65
N ALA A 134 13.03 -10.80 -32.37
CA ALA A 134 14.29 -11.13 -31.72
C ALA A 134 14.82 -9.99 -30.86
N SER A 135 15.37 -10.32 -29.71
CA SER A 135 16.05 -9.36 -28.83
C SER A 135 17.38 -9.94 -28.36
N GLN A 136 18.32 -9.06 -27.98
CA GLN A 136 19.63 -9.49 -27.49
C GLN A 136 19.53 -10.37 -26.22
N ARG A 137 18.56 -10.09 -25.35
CA ARG A 137 18.32 -10.88 -24.12
C ARG A 137 17.64 -12.22 -24.39
N GLY A 138 16.70 -12.26 -25.35
CA GLY A 138 15.88 -13.44 -25.64
C GLY A 138 15.13 -13.90 -24.37
N GLU A 139 15.21 -15.18 -24.05
CA GLU A 139 14.54 -15.79 -22.90
C GLU A 139 15.36 -15.72 -21.59
N GLY A 140 16.50 -15.03 -21.60
CA GLY A 140 17.40 -14.94 -20.43
C GLY A 140 16.74 -14.26 -19.22
N GLY A 141 16.79 -14.91 -18.07
CA GLY A 141 16.28 -14.40 -16.79
C GLY A 141 16.99 -15.06 -15.61
N TYR A 142 16.57 -14.72 -14.40
CA TYR A 142 17.04 -15.33 -13.15
C TYR A 142 18.58 -15.41 -13.02
N GLY A 143 19.27 -14.31 -13.28
CA GLY A 143 20.73 -14.23 -13.17
C GLY A 143 21.50 -14.63 -14.42
N SER A 144 20.82 -14.73 -15.58
CA SER A 144 21.47 -14.99 -16.86
C SER A 144 22.54 -13.98 -17.24
N THR A 145 22.51 -12.76 -16.66
CA THR A 145 23.52 -11.70 -16.85
C THR A 145 24.68 -11.77 -15.83
N GLY A 146 24.64 -12.75 -14.91
CA GLY A 146 25.68 -12.92 -13.88
C GLY A 146 25.55 -11.96 -12.69
N LYS A 147 26.46 -12.13 -11.71
CA LYS A 147 26.53 -11.29 -10.51
C LYS A 147 27.59 -10.18 -10.60
N HIS A 148 28.32 -10.12 -11.70
CA HIS A 148 29.42 -9.17 -11.88
C HIS A 148 29.32 -8.46 -13.21
#